data_1408c6cc2768b5717e10b1d6dd4b85ff
#
_entry.id   1408c6cc2768b5717e10b1d6dd4b85ff
#
_cell.length_a   1.000
_cell.length_b   1.000
_cell.length_c   1.000
_cell.angle_alpha   90.00
_cell.angle_beta   90.00
_cell.angle_gamma   90.00
#
_symmetry.space_group_name_H-M   'P 1'
#
loop_
_entity.id
_entity.type
_entity.pdbx_description
1 polymer ?
#
loop_
_entity_poly.entity_id
_entity_poly.type
_entity_poly.pdbx_seq_one_letter_code
_entity_poly.pdbx_strand_id
1 'polypeptide(L)'
;MATAIIGTGISGLGCAYRLAQAGEPVVIFEAADNIGGHTATKQVSVASGDYAVDTGFIVYNDWTYPEFISLMDELGVTNQPTSMGFSVSDDVTGLEYAGNNLNTLFAQRQNLLSPKFVGMVRDILRFNKVAVEDLEAGRLRSGETLQDYLERHGFNEFFRRNYLISMASAIWSANFEESLNFPAEFFVRFFNNHG
;
A
#
# COMPACT_ATOMS: atom_id res chain seq x y z
N MET A 1 5.59 1.98 -39.84
CA MET A 1 6.64 1.45 -38.92
C MET A 1 5.92 0.87 -37.72
N ALA A 2 6.48 -0.15 -37.06
CA ALA A 2 5.90 -0.69 -35.85
C ALA A 2 6.53 0.00 -34.62
N THR A 3 5.73 0.25 -33.60
CA THR A 3 6.22 0.76 -32.30
C THR A 3 6.70 -0.41 -31.45
N ALA A 4 7.93 -0.35 -30.96
CA ALA A 4 8.48 -1.34 -30.04
C ALA A 4 8.17 -0.96 -28.59
N ILE A 5 7.61 -1.89 -27.83
CA ILE A 5 7.28 -1.74 -26.41
C ILE A 5 8.13 -2.72 -25.60
N ILE A 6 8.83 -2.22 -24.59
CA ILE A 6 9.70 -3.02 -23.74
C ILE A 6 9.01 -3.28 -22.41
N GLY A 7 8.76 -4.56 -22.15
CA GLY A 7 8.09 -5.03 -20.91
C GLY A 7 6.58 -5.17 -21.06
N THR A 8 6.03 -6.17 -20.35
CA THR A 8 4.60 -6.50 -20.31
C THR A 8 3.94 -6.17 -18.98
N GLY A 9 4.51 -5.26 -18.20
CA GLY A 9 3.81 -4.69 -17.05
C GLY A 9 2.62 -3.83 -17.50
N ILE A 10 1.80 -3.35 -16.54
CA ILE A 10 0.59 -2.58 -16.83
C ILE A 10 0.83 -1.39 -17.76
N SER A 11 1.95 -0.68 -17.62
CA SER A 11 2.29 0.45 -18.49
C SER A 11 2.55 0.03 -19.93
N GLY A 12 3.31 -1.07 -20.14
CA GLY A 12 3.61 -1.60 -21.48
C GLY A 12 2.37 -2.15 -22.16
N LEU A 13 1.60 -2.97 -21.46
CA LEU A 13 0.37 -3.55 -22.01
C LEU A 13 -0.71 -2.50 -22.26
N GLY A 14 -0.89 -1.54 -21.36
CA GLY A 14 -1.84 -0.44 -21.54
C GLY A 14 -1.47 0.44 -22.74
N CYS A 15 -0.18 0.76 -22.92
CA CYS A 15 0.29 1.48 -24.11
C CYS A 15 0.05 0.68 -25.38
N ALA A 16 0.42 -0.61 -25.39
CA ALA A 16 0.18 -1.51 -26.54
C ALA A 16 -1.29 -1.57 -26.92
N TYR A 17 -2.16 -1.71 -25.93
CA TYR A 17 -3.60 -1.78 -26.12
C TYR A 17 -4.14 -0.50 -26.79
N ARG A 18 -3.77 0.68 -26.28
CA ARG A 18 -4.21 1.96 -26.88
C ARG A 18 -3.68 2.18 -28.30
N LEU A 19 -2.43 1.83 -28.57
CA LEU A 19 -1.86 1.90 -29.92
C LEU A 19 -2.58 0.94 -30.89
N ALA A 20 -2.83 -0.30 -30.46
CA ALA A 20 -3.55 -1.28 -31.26
C ALA A 20 -4.98 -0.83 -31.56
N GLN A 21 -5.70 -0.23 -30.62
CA GLN A 21 -7.01 0.39 -30.86
C GLN A 21 -6.94 1.53 -31.88
N ALA A 22 -5.86 2.28 -31.91
CA ALA A 22 -5.61 3.32 -32.90
C ALA A 22 -5.18 2.78 -34.29
N GLY A 23 -5.08 1.46 -34.46
CA GLY A 23 -4.63 0.82 -35.69
C GLY A 23 -3.11 0.86 -35.89
N GLU A 24 -2.35 1.25 -34.90
CA GLU A 24 -0.88 1.31 -34.94
C GLU A 24 -0.27 -0.07 -34.72
N PRO A 25 0.65 -0.54 -35.59
CA PRO A 25 1.31 -1.82 -35.40
C PRO A 25 2.29 -1.75 -34.23
N VAL A 26 2.19 -2.69 -33.31
CA VAL A 26 3.05 -2.78 -32.12
C VAL A 26 3.78 -4.12 -32.07
N VAL A 27 4.99 -4.11 -31.49
CA VAL A 27 5.76 -5.30 -31.14
C VAL A 27 6.17 -5.16 -29.68
N ILE A 28 5.86 -6.16 -28.87
CA ILE A 28 6.15 -6.15 -27.43
C ILE A 28 7.29 -7.12 -27.16
N PHE A 29 8.27 -6.68 -26.38
CA PHE A 29 9.40 -7.48 -25.92
C PHE A 29 9.31 -7.70 -24.42
N GLU A 30 9.31 -8.96 -23.99
CA GLU A 30 9.31 -9.36 -22.59
C GLU A 30 10.52 -10.24 -22.29
N ALA A 31 11.20 -9.98 -21.18
CA ALA A 31 12.38 -10.73 -20.77
C ALA A 31 12.03 -11.96 -19.90
N ALA A 32 10.86 -11.94 -19.24
CA ALA A 32 10.39 -13.03 -18.40
C ALA A 32 9.51 -14.02 -19.19
N ASP A 33 9.39 -15.24 -18.69
CA ASP A 33 8.54 -16.28 -19.27
C ASP A 33 7.04 -16.03 -19.05
N ASN A 34 6.69 -15.06 -18.19
CA ASN A 34 5.30 -14.69 -17.89
C ASN A 34 5.02 -13.23 -18.23
N ILE A 35 3.81 -12.99 -18.72
CA ILE A 35 3.29 -11.67 -19.05
C ILE A 35 2.62 -11.06 -17.81
N GLY A 36 2.65 -9.73 -17.67
CA GLY A 36 1.92 -8.99 -16.64
C GLY A 36 2.82 -8.23 -15.66
N GLY A 37 4.12 -8.52 -15.63
CA GLY A 37 5.06 -7.85 -14.75
C GLY A 37 4.71 -8.08 -13.26
N HIS A 38 4.47 -7.00 -12.53
CA HIS A 38 4.11 -7.07 -11.10
C HIS A 38 2.72 -7.66 -10.85
N THR A 39 1.79 -7.50 -11.78
CA THR A 39 0.48 -8.17 -11.73
C THR A 39 0.61 -9.57 -12.29
N ALA A 40 0.48 -10.58 -11.43
CA ALA A 40 0.63 -11.97 -11.85
C ALA A 40 -0.37 -12.87 -11.12
N THR A 41 -1.11 -13.66 -11.87
CA THR A 41 -2.00 -14.68 -11.33
C THR A 41 -1.30 -16.04 -11.39
N LYS A 42 -1.19 -16.71 -10.25
CA LYS A 42 -0.59 -18.04 -10.13
C LYS A 42 -1.68 -19.10 -10.01
N GLN A 43 -1.57 -20.13 -10.84
CA GLN A 43 -2.43 -21.31 -10.72
C GLN A 43 -1.88 -22.22 -9.63
N VAL A 44 -2.70 -22.51 -8.62
CA VAL A 44 -2.33 -23.34 -7.47
C VAL A 44 -3.30 -24.51 -7.35
N SER A 45 -2.79 -25.74 -7.46
CA SER A 45 -3.57 -26.95 -7.27
C SER A 45 -3.34 -27.50 -5.87
N VAL A 46 -4.41 -27.67 -5.12
CA VAL A 46 -4.42 -28.27 -3.77
C VAL A 46 -5.48 -29.37 -3.68
N ALA A 47 -5.51 -30.13 -2.59
CA ALA A 47 -6.45 -31.23 -2.44
C ALA A 47 -7.93 -30.82 -2.53
N SER A 48 -8.25 -29.55 -2.24
CA SER A 48 -9.62 -28.98 -2.32
C SER A 48 -10.00 -28.44 -3.70
N GLY A 49 -9.07 -28.35 -4.66
CA GLY A 49 -9.32 -27.86 -6.03
C GLY A 49 -8.20 -26.99 -6.58
N ASP A 50 -8.45 -26.44 -7.77
CA ASP A 50 -7.57 -25.54 -8.47
C ASP A 50 -8.00 -24.08 -8.23
N TYR A 51 -7.05 -23.22 -7.92
CA TYR A 51 -7.29 -21.83 -7.59
C TYR A 51 -6.38 -20.92 -8.39
N ALA A 52 -6.95 -19.82 -8.91
CA ALA A 52 -6.21 -18.71 -9.47
C ALA A 52 -5.93 -17.71 -8.34
N VAL A 53 -4.65 -17.51 -8.00
CA VAL A 53 -4.22 -16.64 -6.90
C VAL A 53 -3.50 -15.44 -7.47
N ASP A 54 -4.08 -14.26 -7.29
CA ASP A 54 -3.43 -13.01 -7.66
C ASP A 54 -2.29 -12.69 -6.71
N THR A 55 -1.15 -12.29 -7.28
CA THR A 55 0.06 -11.91 -6.56
C THR A 55 0.53 -10.54 -7.02
N GLY A 56 1.27 -9.84 -6.15
CA GLY A 56 1.74 -8.49 -6.42
C GLY A 56 0.64 -7.45 -6.22
N PHE A 57 0.11 -6.87 -7.28
CA PHE A 57 -0.99 -5.92 -7.21
C PHE A 57 -2.33 -6.66 -7.12
N ILE A 58 -2.97 -6.65 -5.96
CA ILE A 58 -4.16 -7.44 -5.66
C ILE A 58 -5.38 -6.63 -5.24
N VAL A 59 -5.23 -5.32 -5.02
CA VAL A 59 -6.29 -4.45 -4.50
C VAL A 59 -6.12 -3.02 -4.98
N TYR A 60 -7.22 -2.33 -5.20
CA TYR A 60 -7.30 -0.91 -5.54
C TYR A 60 -8.53 -0.28 -4.88
N ASN A 61 -8.61 1.05 -4.87
CA ASN A 61 -9.79 1.78 -4.39
C ASN A 61 -10.43 2.60 -5.51
N ASP A 62 -11.68 3.00 -5.30
CA ASP A 62 -12.51 3.62 -6.35
C ASP A 62 -12.19 5.10 -6.61
N TRP A 63 -11.52 5.80 -5.72
CA TRP A 63 -11.30 7.24 -5.89
C TRP A 63 -9.90 7.62 -6.38
N THR A 64 -8.89 6.76 -6.20
CA THR A 64 -7.51 7.06 -6.65
C THR A 64 -7.09 6.31 -7.91
N TYR A 65 -7.93 5.39 -8.43
CA TYR A 65 -7.65 4.57 -9.60
C TYR A 65 -8.66 4.72 -10.75
N PRO A 66 -9.13 5.95 -11.12
CA PRO A 66 -10.20 6.11 -12.12
C PRO A 66 -9.84 5.54 -13.49
N GLU A 67 -8.61 5.73 -13.96
CA GLU A 67 -8.15 5.23 -15.26
C GLU A 67 -8.04 3.69 -15.28
N PHE A 68 -7.64 3.10 -14.15
CA PHE A 68 -7.56 1.66 -14.01
C PHE A 68 -8.96 1.03 -14.01
N ILE A 69 -9.90 1.61 -13.31
CA ILE A 69 -11.31 1.18 -13.30
C ILE A 69 -11.89 1.26 -14.71
N SER A 70 -11.68 2.38 -15.41
CA SER A 70 -12.13 2.55 -16.78
C SER A 70 -11.56 1.49 -17.72
N LEU A 71 -10.27 1.12 -17.56
CA LEU A 71 -9.65 0.05 -18.33
C LEU A 71 -10.26 -1.32 -18.01
N MET A 72 -10.52 -1.63 -16.75
CA MET A 72 -11.15 -2.88 -16.32
C MET A 72 -12.55 -3.02 -16.91
N ASP A 73 -13.34 -1.95 -16.84
CA ASP A 73 -14.70 -1.90 -17.42
C ASP A 73 -14.66 -2.10 -18.94
N GLU A 74 -13.74 -1.44 -19.65
CA GLU A 74 -13.56 -1.56 -21.09
C GLU A 74 -13.16 -2.99 -21.51
N LEU A 75 -12.33 -3.64 -20.70
CA LEU A 75 -11.89 -5.02 -20.94
C LEU A 75 -12.90 -6.07 -20.44
N GLY A 76 -13.97 -5.67 -19.76
CA GLY A 76 -14.96 -6.57 -19.18
C GLY A 76 -14.40 -7.43 -18.04
N VAL A 77 -13.36 -6.94 -17.34
CA VAL A 77 -12.76 -7.65 -16.22
C VAL A 77 -13.54 -7.37 -14.94
N THR A 78 -14.01 -8.42 -14.29
CA THR A 78 -14.79 -8.31 -13.06
C THR A 78 -13.89 -8.16 -11.84
N ASN A 79 -14.36 -7.41 -10.86
CA ASN A 79 -13.75 -7.25 -9.54
C ASN A 79 -14.76 -7.63 -8.45
N GLN A 80 -14.27 -7.74 -7.22
CA GLN A 80 -15.10 -7.97 -6.05
C GLN A 80 -14.73 -7.04 -4.92
N PRO A 81 -15.69 -6.54 -4.14
CA PRO A 81 -15.41 -5.78 -2.93
C PRO A 81 -14.59 -6.61 -1.94
N THR A 82 -13.58 -5.98 -1.35
CA THR A 82 -12.76 -6.59 -0.32
C THR A 82 -12.58 -5.65 0.86
N SER A 83 -12.16 -6.18 1.99
CA SER A 83 -11.79 -5.41 3.17
C SER A 83 -10.29 -5.54 3.39
N MET A 84 -9.58 -4.41 3.37
CA MET A 84 -8.19 -4.36 3.76
C MET A 84 -8.08 -4.08 5.25
N GLY A 85 -7.50 -5.02 5.99
CA GLY A 85 -7.15 -4.86 7.37
C GLY A 85 -5.64 -4.81 7.55
N PHE A 86 -5.19 -4.09 8.58
CA PHE A 86 -3.80 -4.10 9.03
C PHE A 86 -3.73 -4.75 10.41
N SER A 87 -2.85 -5.73 10.55
CA SER A 87 -2.58 -6.38 11.83
C SER A 87 -1.07 -6.49 12.06
N VAL A 88 -0.69 -6.49 13.32
CA VAL A 88 0.69 -6.66 13.77
C VAL A 88 0.77 -7.87 14.69
N SER A 89 1.76 -8.72 14.43
CA SER A 89 2.23 -9.77 15.33
C SER A 89 3.75 -9.64 15.43
N ASP A 90 4.25 -9.41 16.63
CA ASP A 90 5.68 -9.25 16.94
C ASP A 90 6.12 -10.40 17.85
N ASP A 91 6.82 -11.36 17.28
CA ASP A 91 7.31 -12.55 17.98
C ASP A 91 8.33 -12.24 19.10
N VAL A 92 8.97 -11.05 19.04
CA VAL A 92 9.98 -10.64 20.03
C VAL A 92 9.32 -10.10 21.29
N THR A 93 8.29 -9.27 21.13
CA THR A 93 7.59 -8.63 22.25
C THR A 93 6.30 -9.34 22.63
N GLY A 94 5.81 -10.22 21.77
CA GLY A 94 4.49 -10.87 21.90
C GLY A 94 3.32 -9.92 21.69
N LEU A 95 3.57 -8.73 21.08
CA LEU A 95 2.51 -7.76 20.79
C LEU A 95 1.68 -8.21 19.60
N GLU A 96 0.37 -8.31 19.80
CA GLU A 96 -0.60 -8.61 18.74
C GLU A 96 -1.80 -7.69 18.78
N TYR A 97 -2.15 -7.11 17.63
CA TYR A 97 -3.38 -6.32 17.48
C TYR A 97 -3.77 -6.21 16.00
N ALA A 98 -5.02 -5.81 15.74
CA ALA A 98 -5.49 -5.44 14.41
C ALA A 98 -6.27 -4.12 14.43
N GLY A 99 -6.11 -3.33 13.38
CA GLY A 99 -6.65 -1.97 13.29
C GLY A 99 -8.13 -1.86 12.87
N ASN A 100 -8.84 -2.97 12.69
CA ASN A 100 -10.19 -2.99 12.11
C ASN A 100 -11.25 -2.31 13.01
N ASN A 101 -11.16 -2.49 14.32
CA ASN A 101 -12.06 -1.90 15.31
C ASN A 101 -11.46 -1.97 16.71
N LEU A 102 -12.12 -1.34 17.70
CA LEU A 102 -11.64 -1.33 19.09
C LEU A 102 -11.49 -2.73 19.69
N ASN A 103 -12.36 -3.68 19.33
CA ASN A 103 -12.28 -5.04 19.87
C ASN A 103 -11.03 -5.76 19.38
N THR A 104 -10.68 -5.64 18.12
CA THR A 104 -9.48 -6.23 17.52
C THR A 104 -8.21 -5.44 17.88
N LEU A 105 -8.31 -4.12 18.04
CA LEU A 105 -7.21 -3.29 18.52
C LEU A 105 -6.77 -3.69 19.93
N PHE A 106 -7.72 -4.01 20.78
CA PHE A 106 -7.47 -4.53 22.13
C PHE A 106 -7.71 -6.05 22.23
N ALA A 107 -7.36 -6.83 21.20
CA ALA A 107 -7.45 -8.29 21.22
C ALA A 107 -6.73 -8.87 22.44
N GLN A 108 -5.53 -8.38 22.72
CA GLN A 108 -4.83 -8.60 23.98
C GLN A 108 -5.37 -7.61 25.05
N ARG A 109 -6.34 -8.02 25.85
CA ARG A 109 -7.03 -7.18 26.83
C ARG A 109 -6.11 -6.46 27.83
N GLN A 110 -4.94 -7.05 28.14
CA GLN A 110 -3.92 -6.43 28.98
C GLN A 110 -3.41 -5.09 28.41
N ASN A 111 -3.49 -4.87 27.10
CA ASN A 111 -3.07 -3.65 26.45
C ASN A 111 -3.95 -2.43 26.82
N LEU A 112 -5.17 -2.64 27.33
CA LEU A 112 -6.00 -1.59 27.91
C LEU A 112 -5.33 -0.90 29.12
N LEU A 113 -4.49 -1.62 29.85
CA LEU A 113 -3.76 -1.12 31.01
C LEU A 113 -2.30 -0.75 30.67
N SER A 114 -1.88 -0.88 29.42
CA SER A 114 -0.53 -0.55 28.99
C SER A 114 -0.41 0.92 28.59
N PRO A 115 0.32 1.76 29.35
CA PRO A 115 0.52 3.17 28.99
C PRO A 115 1.20 3.34 27.63
N LYS A 116 2.09 2.41 27.24
CA LYS A 116 2.76 2.41 25.93
C LYS A 116 1.77 2.18 24.79
N PHE A 117 0.89 1.19 24.95
CA PHE A 117 -0.09 0.86 23.93
C PHE A 117 -1.17 1.96 23.80
N VAL A 118 -1.69 2.43 24.93
CA VAL A 118 -2.65 3.56 24.94
C VAL A 118 -2.02 4.82 24.35
N GLY A 119 -0.73 5.08 24.66
CA GLY A 119 0.05 6.15 24.05
C GLY A 119 0.18 6.01 22.54
N MET A 120 0.39 4.79 22.03
CA MET A 120 0.40 4.50 20.60
C MET A 120 -0.95 4.83 19.96
N VAL A 121 -2.05 4.38 20.53
CA VAL A 121 -3.39 4.65 20.01
C VAL A 121 -3.67 6.16 19.94
N ARG A 122 -3.28 6.90 20.97
CA ARG A 122 -3.38 8.37 20.98
C ARG A 122 -2.53 9.00 19.88
N ASP A 123 -1.32 8.49 19.65
CA ASP A 123 -0.43 9.00 18.61
C ASP A 123 -0.92 8.64 17.21
N ILE A 124 -1.59 7.50 17.01
CA ILE A 124 -2.30 7.18 15.75
C ILE A 124 -3.34 8.27 15.43
N LEU A 125 -4.23 8.57 16.37
CA LEU A 125 -5.27 9.58 16.17
C LEU A 125 -4.68 10.97 15.93
N ARG A 126 -3.62 11.31 16.67
CA ARG A 126 -2.90 12.58 16.53
C ARG A 126 -2.20 12.68 15.16
N PHE A 127 -1.55 11.61 14.71
CA PHE A 127 -0.87 11.57 13.42
C PHE A 127 -1.87 11.77 12.28
N ASN A 128 -2.96 11.03 12.27
CA ASN A 128 -4.01 11.14 11.25
C ASN A 128 -4.56 12.57 11.14
N LYS A 129 -4.70 13.27 12.26
CA LYS A 129 -5.16 14.67 12.26
C LYS A 129 -4.08 15.62 11.79
N VAL A 130 -2.91 15.59 12.44
CA VAL A 130 -1.82 16.57 12.21
C VAL A 130 -1.24 16.43 10.81
N ALA A 131 -1.08 15.20 10.29
CA ALA A 131 -0.53 14.97 8.98
C ALA A 131 -1.42 15.52 7.86
N VAL A 132 -2.74 15.37 7.97
CA VAL A 132 -3.70 15.96 7.03
C VAL A 132 -3.69 17.48 7.12
N GLU A 133 -3.74 18.05 8.32
CA GLU A 133 -3.67 19.50 8.52
C GLU A 133 -2.37 20.11 7.96
N ASP A 134 -1.23 19.41 8.10
CA ASP A 134 0.05 19.88 7.57
C ASP A 134 0.11 19.78 6.05
N LEU A 135 -0.48 18.73 5.47
CA LEU A 135 -0.59 18.57 4.03
C LEU A 135 -1.44 19.69 3.41
N GLU A 136 -2.63 19.92 3.96
CA GLU A 136 -3.58 20.94 3.47
C GLU A 136 -3.04 22.37 3.62
N ALA A 137 -2.34 22.64 4.70
CA ALA A 137 -1.76 23.95 4.97
C ALA A 137 -0.36 24.17 4.34
N GLY A 138 0.17 23.18 3.61
CA GLY A 138 1.50 23.27 2.98
C GLY A 138 2.65 23.37 3.99
N ARG A 139 2.50 22.78 5.17
CA ARG A 139 3.54 22.83 6.24
C ARG A 139 4.53 21.65 6.17
N LEU A 140 4.36 20.73 5.24
CA LEU A 140 5.35 19.69 4.94
C LEU A 140 6.57 20.33 4.27
N ARG A 141 7.75 20.10 4.84
CA ARG A 141 8.97 20.76 4.39
C ARG A 141 9.61 20.00 3.24
N SER A 142 10.06 20.73 2.22
CA SER A 142 10.79 20.11 1.11
C SER A 142 12.06 19.41 1.61
N GLY A 143 12.25 18.14 1.24
CA GLY A 143 13.38 17.33 1.65
C GLY A 143 13.32 16.79 3.09
N GLU A 144 12.24 17.07 3.84
CA GLU A 144 12.03 16.50 5.18
C GLU A 144 11.77 15.00 5.07
N THR A 145 12.52 14.20 5.83
CA THR A 145 12.28 12.75 5.92
C THR A 145 11.11 12.45 6.86
N LEU A 146 10.55 11.24 6.76
CA LEU A 146 9.53 10.78 7.70
C LEU A 146 10.08 10.81 9.15
N GLN A 147 11.35 10.45 9.34
CA GLN A 147 12.01 10.54 10.64
C GLN A 147 11.97 11.97 11.19
N ASP A 148 12.45 12.95 10.41
CA ASP A 148 12.49 14.35 10.82
C ASP A 148 11.09 14.89 11.17
N TYR A 149 10.10 14.51 10.35
CA TYR A 149 8.70 14.86 10.58
C TYR A 149 8.17 14.31 11.91
N LEU A 150 8.40 13.03 12.17
CA LEU A 150 7.96 12.36 13.39
C LEU A 150 8.66 12.92 14.64
N GLU A 151 9.95 13.27 14.54
CA GLU A 151 10.73 13.90 15.61
C GLU A 151 10.25 15.32 15.88
N ARG A 152 10.06 16.12 14.86
CA ARG A 152 9.54 17.49 14.96
C ARG A 152 8.20 17.57 15.68
N HIS A 153 7.33 16.58 15.44
CA HIS A 153 6.04 16.49 16.11
C HIS A 153 6.06 15.73 17.45
N GLY A 154 7.21 15.17 17.85
CA GLY A 154 7.37 14.46 19.11
C GLY A 154 6.52 13.19 19.22
N PHE A 155 6.38 12.44 18.14
CA PHE A 155 5.75 11.13 18.17
C PHE A 155 6.62 10.12 18.90
N ASN A 156 6.02 9.28 19.74
CA ASN A 156 6.77 8.33 20.55
C ASN A 156 7.32 7.15 19.71
N GLU A 157 8.41 6.55 20.19
CA GLU A 157 9.09 5.45 19.50
C GLU A 157 8.20 4.21 19.36
N PHE A 158 7.36 3.92 20.35
CA PHE A 158 6.48 2.76 20.31
C PHE A 158 5.44 2.87 19.18
N PHE A 159 4.89 4.07 18.93
CA PHE A 159 4.01 4.38 17.80
C PHE A 159 4.76 4.25 16.48
N ARG A 160 5.96 4.84 16.38
CA ARG A 160 6.76 4.79 15.16
C ARG A 160 7.00 3.34 14.76
N ARG A 161 7.54 2.55 15.68
CA ARG A 161 7.97 1.17 15.42
C ARG A 161 6.80 0.22 15.20
N ASN A 162 5.84 0.21 16.11
CA ASN A 162 4.82 -0.84 16.15
C ASN A 162 3.56 -0.53 15.34
N TYR A 163 3.43 0.67 14.79
CA TYR A 163 2.31 1.02 13.93
C TYR A 163 2.79 1.56 12.58
N LEU A 164 3.40 2.76 12.58
CA LEU A 164 3.61 3.51 11.34
C LEU A 164 4.60 2.82 10.41
N ILE A 165 5.77 2.43 10.91
CA ILE A 165 6.80 1.77 10.10
C ILE A 165 6.43 0.33 9.77
N SER A 166 5.78 -0.40 10.70
CA SER A 166 5.27 -1.74 10.40
C SER A 166 4.28 -1.72 9.22
N MET A 167 3.40 -0.72 9.18
CA MET A 167 2.47 -0.54 8.07
C MET A 167 3.18 -0.12 6.79
N ALA A 168 4.13 0.81 6.86
CA ALA A 168 4.96 1.23 5.72
C ALA A 168 5.72 0.05 5.13
N SER A 169 6.37 -0.75 5.98
CA SER A 169 7.13 -1.93 5.57
C SER A 169 6.24 -2.99 4.88
N ALA A 170 5.02 -3.18 5.35
CA ALA A 170 4.07 -4.08 4.73
C ALA A 170 3.62 -3.60 3.33
N ILE A 171 3.46 -2.29 3.14
CA ILE A 171 3.01 -1.69 1.87
C ILE A 171 4.14 -1.69 0.84
N TRP A 172 5.35 -1.24 1.22
CA TRP A 172 6.45 -1.01 0.28
C TRP A 172 7.56 -2.07 0.32
N SER A 173 7.41 -3.13 1.13
CA SER A 173 8.44 -4.16 1.34
C SER A 173 9.81 -3.55 1.71
N ALA A 174 9.79 -2.42 2.40
CA ALA A 174 10.96 -1.68 2.84
C ALA A 174 11.33 -2.06 4.27
N ASN A 175 12.62 -2.01 4.60
CA ASN A 175 13.05 -2.20 5.98
C ASN A 175 12.75 -0.94 6.84
N PHE A 176 13.00 -1.06 8.14
CA PHE A 176 12.69 0.00 9.11
C PHE A 176 13.41 1.32 8.79
N GLU A 177 14.71 1.27 8.52
CA GLU A 177 15.51 2.46 8.26
C GLU A 177 15.18 3.09 6.91
N GLU A 178 14.96 2.28 5.88
CA GLU A 178 14.51 2.77 4.58
C GLU A 178 13.18 3.51 4.69
N SER A 179 12.23 2.97 5.46
CA SER A 179 10.92 3.60 5.66
C SER A 179 11.02 4.95 6.37
N LEU A 180 11.93 5.11 7.33
CA LEU A 180 12.18 6.38 8.00
C LEU A 180 12.78 7.45 7.07
N ASN A 181 13.51 7.04 6.04
CA ASN A 181 14.10 7.93 5.06
C ASN A 181 13.16 8.34 3.91
N PHE A 182 11.94 7.84 3.88
CA PHE A 182 10.96 8.29 2.88
C PHE A 182 10.69 9.79 3.02
N PRO A 183 10.49 10.52 1.90
CA PRO A 183 10.03 11.90 1.97
C PRO A 183 8.70 11.99 2.72
N ALA A 184 8.63 12.82 3.75
CA ALA A 184 7.44 12.96 4.58
C ALA A 184 6.19 13.33 3.76
N GLU A 185 6.35 14.22 2.78
CA GLU A 185 5.26 14.63 1.90
C GLU A 185 4.70 13.46 1.08
N PHE A 186 5.57 12.63 0.49
CA PHE A 186 5.16 11.43 -0.25
C PHE A 186 4.37 10.48 0.65
N PHE A 187 4.90 10.21 1.85
CA PHE A 187 4.29 9.33 2.83
C PHE A 187 2.89 9.82 3.23
N VAL A 188 2.78 11.08 3.64
CA VAL A 188 1.50 11.67 4.09
C VAL A 188 0.48 11.70 2.95
N ARG A 189 0.87 12.09 1.74
CA ARG A 189 -0.02 12.08 0.56
C ARG A 189 -0.54 10.68 0.25
N PHE A 190 0.35 9.68 0.29
CA PHE A 190 -0.04 8.30 0.04
C PHE A 190 -1.11 7.82 1.03
N PHE A 191 -0.88 8.01 2.33
CA PHE A 191 -1.86 7.60 3.35
C PHE A 191 -3.16 8.40 3.28
N ASN A 192 -3.09 9.70 3.01
CA ASN A 192 -4.29 10.52 2.81
C ASN A 192 -5.12 10.03 1.60
N ASN A 193 -4.48 9.60 0.53
CA ASN A 193 -5.15 9.05 -0.65
C ASN A 193 -5.76 7.65 -0.42
N HIS A 194 -5.42 6.99 0.67
CA HIS A 194 -5.94 5.67 1.02
C HIS A 194 -6.87 5.68 2.26
N GLY A 195 -7.28 6.87 2.73
CA GLY A 195 -8.19 7.05 3.86
C GLY A 195 -7.52 6.98 5.20
#